data_427acf1740522abe539b8b547b353a21
#
_entry.id   427acf1740522abe539b8b547b353a21
#
_cell.length_a   1.000
_cell.length_b   1.000
_cell.length_c   1.000
_cell.angle_alpha   90.00
_cell.angle_beta   90.00
_cell.angle_gamma   90.00
#
_symmetry.space_group_name_H-M   'P 1'
#
loop_
_entity.id
_entity.type
_entity.pdbx_description
1 polymer ?
#
loop_
_entity_poly.entity_id
_entity_poly.type
_entity_poly.pdbx_seq_one_letter_code
_entity_poly.pdbx_strand_id
1 'polypeptide(L)'
;MKKIDKKEKAIVIIGSGAGGGTMAYELTKAGIPCVCLEAGPYLKPEDYTNDEWGAFGQMAWLDKRTTSGTWRVSKDFPGLPTWLVKAVGGTTTHWAGATPRFLEYEFKTKSTYGNVKDASLMDWPISLDDMKPYYTKAENAIGSTHRGGRAPLPANNNYKVFANGAKNVGYKFYATGPYGTNAEPYDGRPGSIQDGFNFQGDKNGSKWSTAKREIPRALETGLLDLRTNAHVVKITHDKNGNVDGVLYMDDANNLQRQEARVVVVSGNSIESPRLLLLSESNMYPDGLANSSGQVGRNYMRHMTCLLYTSPSPRDP
;
A
#
# COMPACT_ATOMS: atom_id res chain seq x y z
N MET A 1 -21.15 11.12 -10.86
CA MET A 1 -20.01 11.57 -10.01
C MET A 1 -19.90 13.07 -10.08
N LYS A 2 -19.88 13.74 -8.94
CA LYS A 2 -19.68 15.21 -8.85
C LYS A 2 -18.19 15.47 -9.11
N LYS A 3 -17.87 16.19 -10.20
CA LYS A 3 -16.51 16.71 -10.38
C LYS A 3 -16.33 17.95 -9.53
N ILE A 4 -15.27 18.00 -8.75
CA ILE A 4 -14.90 19.18 -7.96
C ILE A 4 -14.15 20.14 -8.87
N ASP A 5 -14.53 21.43 -8.86
CA ASP A 5 -13.85 22.44 -9.68
C ASP A 5 -12.37 22.54 -9.30
N LYS A 6 -11.50 22.73 -10.29
CA LYS A 6 -10.05 22.83 -10.06
C LYS A 6 -9.66 24.04 -9.21
N LYS A 7 -10.50 25.08 -9.17
CA LYS A 7 -10.33 26.28 -8.32
C LYS A 7 -10.97 26.13 -6.95
N GLU A 8 -11.69 25.05 -6.69
CA GLU A 8 -12.24 24.78 -5.36
C GLU A 8 -11.13 24.27 -4.44
N LYS A 9 -10.98 24.91 -3.27
CA LYS A 9 -10.01 24.49 -2.24
C LYS A 9 -10.48 23.20 -1.57
N ALA A 10 -10.22 22.08 -2.24
CA ALA A 10 -10.64 20.75 -1.81
C ALA A 10 -9.66 20.12 -0.80
N ILE A 11 -10.07 18.98 -0.23
CA ILE A 11 -9.12 18.00 0.31
C ILE A 11 -8.63 17.17 -0.89
N VAL A 12 -7.33 17.22 -1.15
CA VAL A 12 -6.71 16.47 -2.26
C VAL A 12 -5.91 15.31 -1.69
N ILE A 13 -6.22 14.10 -2.15
CA ILE A 13 -5.52 12.86 -1.80
C ILE A 13 -4.65 12.47 -2.98
N ILE A 14 -3.36 12.25 -2.75
CA ILE A 14 -2.39 11.84 -3.76
C ILE A 14 -2.14 10.34 -3.62
N GLY A 15 -2.59 9.57 -4.60
CA GLY A 15 -2.55 8.12 -4.62
C GLY A 15 -3.78 7.47 -3.98
N SER A 16 -4.26 6.39 -4.57
CA SER A 16 -5.44 5.63 -4.16
C SER A 16 -5.11 4.26 -3.54
N GLY A 17 -3.86 4.02 -3.22
CA GLY A 17 -3.38 2.80 -2.56
C GLY A 17 -3.96 2.60 -1.16
N ALA A 18 -3.32 1.76 -0.33
CA ALA A 18 -3.84 1.39 0.99
C ALA A 18 -4.21 2.62 1.85
N GLY A 19 -3.32 3.61 1.95
CA GLY A 19 -3.56 4.81 2.75
C GLY A 19 -4.58 5.74 2.11
N GLY A 20 -4.38 6.12 0.85
CA GLY A 20 -5.21 7.12 0.17
C GLY A 20 -6.63 6.63 -0.11
N GLY A 21 -6.79 5.38 -0.54
CA GLY A 21 -8.13 4.80 -0.75
C GLY A 21 -8.92 4.68 0.55
N THR A 22 -8.26 4.29 1.64
CA THR A 22 -8.90 4.26 2.97
C THR A 22 -9.28 5.67 3.44
N MET A 23 -8.40 6.65 3.27
CA MET A 23 -8.68 8.06 3.60
C MET A 23 -9.86 8.59 2.78
N ALA A 24 -9.89 8.32 1.46
CA ALA A 24 -10.99 8.72 0.59
C ALA A 24 -12.34 8.18 1.08
N TYR A 25 -12.37 6.90 1.46
CA TYR A 25 -13.60 6.29 1.98
C TYR A 25 -14.02 6.86 3.34
N GLU A 26 -13.10 7.00 4.28
CA GLU A 26 -13.43 7.53 5.62
C GLU A 26 -13.89 8.99 5.56
N LEU A 27 -13.28 9.83 4.71
CA LEU A 27 -13.73 11.21 4.49
C LEU A 27 -15.12 11.26 3.87
N THR A 28 -15.34 10.53 2.78
CA THR A 28 -16.64 10.57 2.08
C THR A 28 -17.76 9.96 2.91
N LYS A 29 -17.48 8.91 3.69
CA LYS A 29 -18.38 8.34 4.68
C LYS A 29 -18.75 9.35 5.78
N ALA A 30 -17.84 10.25 6.13
CA ALA A 30 -18.09 11.35 7.07
C ALA A 30 -18.79 12.56 6.41
N GLY A 31 -19.20 12.47 5.15
CA GLY A 31 -19.86 13.55 4.42
C GLY A 31 -18.91 14.62 3.88
N ILE A 32 -17.60 14.35 3.86
CA ILE A 32 -16.56 15.30 3.44
C ILE A 32 -16.15 15.02 2.00
N PRO A 33 -16.40 15.93 1.05
CA PRO A 33 -15.99 15.75 -0.34
C PRO A 33 -14.47 15.86 -0.48
N CYS A 34 -13.89 15.04 -1.38
CA CYS A 34 -12.47 15.04 -1.67
C CYS A 34 -12.16 14.69 -3.13
N VAL A 35 -10.99 15.12 -3.59
CA VAL A 35 -10.40 14.75 -4.87
C VAL A 35 -9.31 13.72 -4.61
N CYS A 36 -9.34 12.60 -5.32
CA CYS A 36 -8.25 11.62 -5.31
C CYS A 36 -7.57 11.60 -6.67
N LEU A 37 -6.28 11.91 -6.71
CA LEU A 37 -5.44 11.90 -7.90
C LEU A 37 -4.61 10.63 -7.92
N GLU A 38 -4.90 9.73 -8.85
CA GLU A 38 -4.19 8.46 -9.04
C GLU A 38 -3.40 8.49 -10.34
N ALA A 39 -2.12 8.15 -10.26
CA ALA A 39 -1.22 8.21 -11.40
C ALA A 39 -1.51 7.15 -12.48
N GLY A 40 -2.20 6.08 -12.13
CA GLY A 40 -2.52 5.00 -13.06
C GLY A 40 -3.99 4.83 -13.39
N PRO A 41 -4.32 3.86 -14.25
CA PRO A 41 -5.69 3.55 -14.66
C PRO A 41 -6.47 2.79 -13.58
N TYR A 42 -7.77 2.65 -13.78
CA TYR A 42 -8.62 1.71 -13.02
C TYR A 42 -8.62 0.36 -13.75
N LEU A 43 -7.98 -0.65 -13.15
CA LEU A 43 -7.88 -1.99 -13.72
C LEU A 43 -9.21 -2.75 -13.56
N LYS A 44 -9.60 -3.44 -14.63
CA LYS A 44 -10.74 -4.36 -14.66
C LYS A 44 -10.26 -5.79 -14.34
N PRO A 45 -11.19 -6.71 -14.01
CA PRO A 45 -10.82 -8.12 -13.77
C PRO A 45 -10.07 -8.77 -14.95
N GLU A 46 -10.39 -8.36 -16.20
CA GLU A 46 -9.76 -8.89 -17.41
C GLU A 46 -8.30 -8.46 -17.55
N ASP A 47 -7.91 -7.34 -16.94
CA ASP A 47 -6.55 -6.82 -16.98
C ASP A 47 -5.57 -7.64 -16.11
N TYR A 48 -6.11 -8.45 -15.19
CA TYR A 48 -5.30 -9.37 -14.38
C TYR A 48 -5.08 -10.68 -15.14
N THR A 49 -3.84 -11.13 -15.15
CA THR A 49 -3.48 -12.40 -15.80
C THR A 49 -2.98 -13.40 -14.76
N ASN A 50 -3.38 -14.68 -14.92
CA ASN A 50 -2.89 -15.78 -14.09
C ASN A 50 -1.62 -16.43 -14.66
N ASP A 51 -0.98 -15.76 -15.60
CA ASP A 51 0.33 -16.11 -16.11
C ASP A 51 1.41 -15.32 -15.39
N GLU A 52 2.38 -15.99 -14.79
CA GLU A 52 3.43 -15.36 -13.98
C GLU A 52 4.28 -14.39 -14.81
N TRP A 53 4.68 -14.78 -16.01
CA TRP A 53 5.45 -13.93 -16.90
C TRP A 53 4.67 -12.73 -17.40
N GLY A 54 3.43 -12.96 -17.79
CA GLY A 54 2.53 -11.90 -18.21
C GLY A 54 2.24 -10.92 -17.08
N ALA A 55 1.94 -11.40 -15.87
CA ALA A 55 1.68 -10.57 -14.72
C ALA A 55 2.91 -9.71 -14.33
N PHE A 56 4.09 -10.28 -14.25
CA PHE A 56 5.31 -9.54 -13.93
C PHE A 56 5.72 -8.55 -15.02
N GLY A 57 5.52 -8.89 -16.27
CA GLY A 57 5.82 -8.00 -17.40
C GLY A 57 4.86 -6.83 -17.51
N GLN A 58 3.57 -7.03 -17.22
CA GLN A 58 2.52 -6.04 -17.42
C GLN A 58 2.20 -5.22 -16.17
N MET A 59 2.20 -5.82 -15.00
CA MET A 59 1.52 -5.27 -13.83
C MET A 59 2.44 -4.99 -12.65
N ALA A 60 3.58 -5.66 -12.53
CA ALA A 60 4.39 -5.55 -11.33
C ALA A 60 5.45 -4.44 -11.45
N TRP A 61 6.62 -4.76 -11.89
CA TRP A 61 7.76 -3.86 -11.80
C TRP A 61 8.49 -3.58 -13.13
N LEU A 62 8.20 -4.34 -14.17
CA LEU A 62 8.88 -4.23 -15.46
C LEU A 62 8.17 -3.29 -16.42
N ASP A 63 6.86 -3.17 -16.33
CA ASP A 63 6.10 -2.27 -17.19
C ASP A 63 6.14 -0.84 -16.62
N LYS A 64 6.76 0.08 -17.37
CA LYS A 64 6.87 1.49 -17.00
C LYS A 64 5.53 2.22 -16.91
N ARG A 65 4.47 1.68 -17.50
CA ARG A 65 3.12 2.25 -17.42
C ARG A 65 2.47 1.99 -16.07
N THR A 66 2.79 0.87 -15.44
CA THR A 66 2.19 0.41 -14.17
C THR A 66 3.13 0.53 -12.97
N THR A 67 4.43 0.79 -13.19
CA THR A 67 5.42 0.93 -12.14
C THR A 67 6.06 2.31 -12.17
N SER A 68 6.47 2.81 -11.01
CA SER A 68 7.23 4.06 -10.89
C SER A 68 8.73 3.79 -11.02
N GLY A 69 9.37 4.45 -11.99
CA GLY A 69 10.82 4.44 -12.13
C GLY A 69 11.39 3.08 -12.51
N THR A 70 12.60 2.81 -12.03
CA THR A 70 13.32 1.57 -12.29
C THR A 70 12.95 0.49 -11.27
N TRP A 71 13.08 -0.75 -11.63
CA TRP A 71 12.88 -1.90 -10.74
C TRP A 71 13.99 -2.06 -9.67
N ARG A 72 15.03 -1.22 -9.70
CA ARG A 72 16.10 -1.19 -8.70
C ARG A 72 15.77 -0.20 -7.59
N VAL A 73 15.88 -0.62 -6.34
CA VAL A 73 15.51 0.20 -5.17
C VAL A 73 16.65 1.10 -4.70
N SER A 74 17.90 0.72 -4.90
CA SER A 74 19.07 1.53 -4.52
C SER A 74 20.35 1.06 -5.18
N LYS A 75 21.43 1.83 -5.00
CA LYS A 75 22.78 1.40 -5.41
C LYS A 75 23.27 0.17 -4.65
N ASP A 76 22.91 0.07 -3.38
CA ASP A 76 23.38 -0.99 -2.48
C ASP A 76 22.69 -2.33 -2.76
N PHE A 77 21.48 -2.26 -3.34
CA PHE A 77 20.67 -3.42 -3.68
C PHE A 77 20.18 -3.36 -5.14
N PRO A 78 21.08 -3.29 -6.11
CA PRO A 78 20.71 -3.02 -7.51
C PRO A 78 19.91 -4.14 -8.17
N GLY A 79 19.88 -5.32 -7.60
CA GLY A 79 19.09 -6.47 -8.09
C GLY A 79 17.69 -6.58 -7.49
N LEU A 80 17.34 -5.75 -6.50
CA LEU A 80 16.02 -5.82 -5.86
C LEU A 80 14.99 -4.96 -6.60
N PRO A 81 13.87 -5.54 -7.04
CA PRO A 81 12.82 -4.79 -7.71
C PRO A 81 12.08 -3.86 -6.77
N THR A 82 11.62 -2.74 -7.29
CA THR A 82 10.70 -1.83 -6.61
C THR A 82 9.27 -2.21 -6.99
N TRP A 83 8.51 -2.71 -6.03
CA TRP A 83 7.13 -3.13 -6.25
C TRP A 83 6.18 -1.94 -6.09
N LEU A 84 6.12 -1.12 -7.10
CA LEU A 84 5.23 0.03 -7.19
C LEU A 84 4.29 -0.14 -8.35
N VAL A 85 3.00 -0.10 -8.08
CA VAL A 85 1.96 -0.24 -9.10
C VAL A 85 1.23 1.09 -9.25
N LYS A 86 1.22 1.64 -10.44
CA LYS A 86 0.41 2.79 -10.84
C LYS A 86 -0.94 2.29 -11.34
N ALA A 87 -1.87 2.18 -10.44
CA ALA A 87 -3.26 1.84 -10.73
C ALA A 87 -4.14 2.25 -9.56
N VAL A 88 -5.42 2.40 -9.78
CA VAL A 88 -6.38 2.56 -8.68
C VAL A 88 -6.26 1.37 -7.73
N GLY A 89 -6.05 1.66 -6.45
CA GLY A 89 -5.72 0.67 -5.44
C GLY A 89 -4.22 0.50 -5.19
N GLY A 90 -3.37 1.08 -6.04
CA GLY A 90 -1.91 1.00 -5.90
C GLY A 90 -1.43 -0.44 -5.78
N THR A 91 -0.35 -0.65 -5.03
CA THR A 91 0.26 -1.97 -4.83
C THR A 91 -0.66 -2.97 -4.10
N THR A 92 -1.77 -2.52 -3.47
CA THR A 92 -2.75 -3.46 -2.87
C THR A 92 -3.42 -4.35 -3.91
N THR A 93 -3.38 -4.02 -5.18
CA THR A 93 -3.86 -4.87 -6.27
C THR A 93 -2.97 -6.09 -6.49
N HIS A 94 -1.66 -5.98 -6.20
CA HIS A 94 -0.62 -6.99 -6.46
C HIS A 94 0.15 -7.44 -5.20
N TRP A 95 -0.28 -7.07 -4.00
CA TRP A 95 0.39 -7.47 -2.77
C TRP A 95 0.11 -8.95 -2.43
N ALA A 96 0.95 -9.53 -1.57
CA ALA A 96 0.80 -10.92 -1.13
C ALA A 96 -0.43 -11.16 -0.24
N GLY A 97 -0.98 -10.13 0.36
CA GLY A 97 -2.14 -10.23 1.23
C GLY A 97 -1.81 -10.50 2.71
N ALA A 98 -0.53 -10.57 3.10
CA ALA A 98 -0.15 -10.80 4.49
C ALA A 98 -0.52 -9.60 5.40
N THR A 99 -1.20 -9.86 6.52
CA THR A 99 -1.73 -8.84 7.43
C THR A 99 -1.31 -9.04 8.89
N PRO A 100 -0.03 -9.28 9.21
CA PRO A 100 0.41 -9.37 10.59
C PRO A 100 0.30 -7.99 11.28
N ARG A 101 0.03 -7.99 12.60
CA ARG A 101 0.17 -6.78 13.42
C ARG A 101 1.63 -6.62 13.82
N PHE A 102 2.06 -5.40 14.05
CA PHE A 102 3.31 -5.15 14.76
C PHE A 102 3.23 -5.70 16.18
N LEU A 103 4.37 -6.17 16.67
CA LEU A 103 4.55 -6.63 18.05
C LEU A 103 4.95 -5.45 18.94
N GLU A 104 4.82 -5.61 20.25
CA GLU A 104 5.11 -4.54 21.23
C GLU A 104 6.53 -3.95 21.05
N TYR A 105 7.52 -4.81 20.87
CA TYR A 105 8.91 -4.38 20.72
C TYR A 105 9.17 -3.57 19.44
N GLU A 106 8.33 -3.71 18.40
CA GLU A 106 8.46 -2.95 17.15
C GLU A 106 8.04 -1.48 17.32
N PHE A 107 7.22 -1.18 18.34
CA PHE A 107 6.93 0.19 18.75
C PHE A 107 8.01 0.77 19.68
N LYS A 108 8.86 -0.06 20.26
CA LYS A 108 9.85 0.28 21.28
C LYS A 108 11.25 -0.19 20.90
N THR A 109 11.61 -0.03 19.62
CA THR A 109 12.89 -0.54 19.08
C THR A 109 14.10 0.08 19.79
N LYS A 110 14.09 1.39 20.05
CA LYS A 110 15.18 2.07 20.78
C LYS A 110 15.28 1.59 22.22
N SER A 111 14.16 1.50 22.93
CA SER A 111 14.12 1.02 24.33
C SER A 111 14.49 -0.46 24.41
N THR A 112 14.17 -1.27 23.39
CA THR A 112 14.42 -2.72 23.37
C THR A 112 15.89 -3.04 23.07
N TYR A 113 16.45 -2.39 22.03
CA TYR A 113 17.79 -2.75 21.52
C TYR A 113 18.89 -1.77 21.92
N GLY A 114 18.55 -0.62 22.53
CA GLY A 114 19.51 0.41 22.95
C GLY A 114 20.15 1.12 21.75
N ASN A 115 21.40 1.53 21.94
CA ASN A 115 22.18 2.15 20.87
C ASN A 115 22.85 1.06 20.02
N VAL A 116 22.38 0.92 18.79
CA VAL A 116 23.01 0.07 17.78
C VAL A 116 23.91 0.93 16.90
N LYS A 117 25.17 0.51 16.71
CA LYS A 117 26.13 1.21 15.87
C LYS A 117 25.56 1.35 14.46
N ASP A 118 25.70 2.53 13.88
CA ASP A 118 25.27 2.89 12.53
C ASP A 118 23.75 2.75 12.26
N ALA A 119 22.93 2.67 13.33
CA ALA A 119 21.47 2.65 13.25
C ALA A 119 20.85 3.86 13.96
N SER A 120 19.78 4.39 13.40
CA SER A 120 18.99 5.51 13.95
C SER A 120 17.67 5.01 14.55
N LEU A 121 17.76 4.07 15.51
CA LEU A 121 16.56 3.54 16.16
C LEU A 121 15.86 4.61 16.99
N MET A 122 14.54 4.64 16.88
CA MET A 122 13.67 5.49 17.70
C MET A 122 12.47 4.68 18.16
N ASP A 123 11.92 5.00 19.31
CA ASP A 123 10.61 4.52 19.73
C ASP A 123 9.52 5.30 19.02
N TRP A 124 8.45 4.64 18.64
CA TRP A 124 7.25 5.32 18.16
C TRP A 124 6.58 6.07 19.32
N PRO A 125 6.00 7.26 19.09
CA PRO A 125 5.26 8.00 20.12
C PRO A 125 3.89 7.40 20.45
N ILE A 126 3.59 6.22 19.92
CA ILE A 126 2.38 5.44 20.14
C ILE A 126 2.75 4.02 20.56
N SER A 127 1.82 3.31 21.19
CA SER A 127 1.97 1.92 21.63
C SER A 127 1.14 0.95 20.80
N LEU A 128 1.36 -0.35 20.98
CA LEU A 128 0.49 -1.37 20.41
C LEU A 128 -0.95 -1.23 20.95
N ASP A 129 -1.13 -0.84 22.21
CA ASP A 129 -2.46 -0.67 22.79
C ASP A 129 -3.24 0.48 22.12
N ASP A 130 -2.58 1.58 21.84
CA ASP A 130 -3.16 2.70 21.08
C ASP A 130 -3.60 2.25 19.67
N MET A 131 -2.88 1.32 19.07
CA MET A 131 -3.14 0.83 17.71
C MET A 131 -4.15 -0.32 17.63
N LYS A 132 -4.40 -1.06 18.71
CA LYS A 132 -5.32 -2.23 18.71
C LYS A 132 -6.70 -1.96 18.10
N PRO A 133 -7.42 -0.87 18.43
CA PRO A 133 -8.72 -0.58 17.84
C PRO A 133 -8.64 -0.32 16.34
N TYR A 134 -7.58 0.34 15.88
CA TYR A 134 -7.36 0.61 14.45
C TYR A 134 -6.96 -0.64 13.68
N TYR A 135 -6.12 -1.51 14.25
CA TYR A 135 -5.84 -2.83 13.68
C TYR A 135 -7.14 -3.63 13.52
N THR A 136 -7.97 -3.68 14.54
CA THR A 136 -9.25 -4.41 14.48
C THR A 136 -10.17 -3.84 13.40
N LYS A 137 -10.25 -2.49 13.29
CA LYS A 137 -11.00 -1.81 12.23
C LYS A 137 -10.48 -2.18 10.84
N ALA A 138 -9.16 -2.13 10.65
CA ALA A 138 -8.51 -2.47 9.38
C ALA A 138 -8.69 -3.96 9.03
N GLU A 139 -8.46 -4.88 9.97
CA GLU A 139 -8.64 -6.32 9.79
C GLU A 139 -10.07 -6.69 9.39
N ASN A 140 -11.07 -5.99 9.97
CA ASN A 140 -12.46 -6.17 9.59
C ASN A 140 -12.75 -5.61 8.19
N ALA A 141 -12.19 -4.48 7.83
CA ALA A 141 -12.31 -3.92 6.48
C ALA A 141 -11.62 -4.81 5.42
N ILE A 142 -10.43 -5.29 5.73
CA ILE A 142 -9.66 -6.18 4.86
C ILE A 142 -10.31 -7.57 4.74
N GLY A 143 -10.99 -8.05 5.78
CA GLY A 143 -11.45 -9.43 5.88
C GLY A 143 -10.33 -10.39 6.26
N SER A 144 -9.37 -9.92 7.10
CA SER A 144 -8.20 -10.71 7.48
C SER A 144 -8.59 -12.06 8.09
N THR A 145 -8.07 -13.15 7.53
CA THR A 145 -8.24 -14.50 8.07
C THR A 145 -7.64 -14.60 9.48
N HIS A 146 -8.07 -15.57 10.27
CA HIS A 146 -7.71 -15.73 11.70
C HIS A 146 -8.05 -14.52 12.60
N ARG A 147 -8.79 -13.53 12.10
CA ARG A 147 -9.20 -12.35 12.87
C ARG A 147 -10.72 -12.24 12.86
N GLY A 148 -11.31 -11.79 13.99
CA GLY A 148 -12.74 -11.60 14.09
C GLY A 148 -13.57 -12.85 13.76
N GLY A 149 -13.09 -14.06 14.09
CA GLY A 149 -13.78 -15.32 13.82
C GLY A 149 -13.71 -15.82 12.38
N ARG A 150 -12.96 -15.13 11.49
CA ARG A 150 -12.84 -15.54 10.09
C ARG A 150 -11.95 -16.77 9.92
N ALA A 151 -12.42 -17.71 9.09
CA ALA A 151 -11.71 -18.95 8.81
C ALA A 151 -10.33 -18.70 8.15
N PRO A 152 -9.34 -19.59 8.38
CA PRO A 152 -8.09 -19.57 7.64
C PRO A 152 -8.31 -19.99 6.18
N LEU A 153 -7.40 -19.56 5.29
CA LEU A 153 -7.33 -20.14 3.96
C LEU A 153 -7.04 -21.65 4.06
N PRO A 154 -7.61 -22.48 3.18
CA PRO A 154 -7.28 -23.90 3.12
C PRO A 154 -5.78 -24.12 2.96
N ALA A 155 -5.24 -25.03 3.76
CA ALA A 155 -3.82 -25.36 3.73
C ALA A 155 -3.45 -26.07 2.42
N ASN A 156 -2.46 -25.55 1.70
CA ASN A 156 -1.87 -26.26 0.57
C ASN A 156 -0.94 -27.39 1.03
N ASN A 157 -0.47 -28.22 0.11
CA ASN A 157 0.36 -29.39 0.45
C ASN A 157 1.69 -29.01 1.07
N ASN A 158 2.33 -27.93 0.60
CA ASN A 158 3.60 -27.44 1.17
C ASN A 158 3.43 -27.07 2.65
N TYR A 159 2.33 -26.35 2.97
CA TYR A 159 2.04 -26.01 4.35
C TYR A 159 1.74 -27.26 5.20
N LYS A 160 1.03 -28.27 4.68
CA LYS A 160 0.74 -29.51 5.42
C LYS A 160 2.02 -30.27 5.78
N VAL A 161 2.97 -30.33 4.85
CA VAL A 161 4.30 -30.94 5.09
C VAL A 161 5.06 -30.15 6.15
N PHE A 162 5.12 -28.84 6.01
CA PHE A 162 5.74 -27.94 6.99
C PHE A 162 5.11 -28.09 8.39
N ALA A 163 3.79 -28.09 8.47
CA ALA A 163 3.06 -28.23 9.73
C ALA A 163 3.35 -29.58 10.42
N ASN A 164 3.46 -30.67 9.65
CA ASN A 164 3.86 -31.96 10.18
C ASN A 164 5.30 -31.93 10.72
N GLY A 165 6.23 -31.33 9.98
CA GLY A 165 7.60 -31.10 10.47
C GLY A 165 7.65 -30.28 11.76
N ALA A 166 6.95 -29.17 11.80
CA ALA A 166 6.86 -28.29 12.98
C ALA A 166 6.32 -29.04 14.21
N LYS A 167 5.28 -29.85 14.01
CA LYS A 167 4.73 -30.74 15.05
C LYS A 167 5.78 -31.73 15.58
N ASN A 168 6.52 -32.38 14.66
CA ASN A 168 7.48 -33.41 15.03
C ASN A 168 8.68 -32.86 15.81
N VAL A 169 9.08 -31.61 15.57
CA VAL A 169 10.14 -30.93 16.33
C VAL A 169 9.62 -30.19 17.57
N GLY A 170 8.34 -30.33 17.89
CA GLY A 170 7.77 -29.84 19.15
C GLY A 170 7.31 -28.39 19.16
N TYR A 171 7.13 -27.73 18.01
CA TYR A 171 6.50 -26.40 17.98
C TYR A 171 5.07 -26.49 18.51
N LYS A 172 4.75 -25.63 19.49
CA LYS A 172 3.42 -25.58 20.10
C LYS A 172 2.39 -24.80 19.29
N PHE A 173 2.85 -23.91 18.44
CA PHE A 173 2.00 -23.07 17.63
C PHE A 173 2.57 -22.93 16.20
N TYR A 174 1.76 -23.25 15.24
CA TYR A 174 1.99 -23.04 13.80
C TYR A 174 0.64 -22.88 13.13
N ALA A 175 0.53 -21.92 12.22
CA ALA A 175 -0.70 -21.66 11.48
C ALA A 175 -0.38 -21.00 10.13
N THR A 176 -1.28 -21.08 9.18
CA THR A 176 -1.26 -20.16 8.04
C THR A 176 -1.37 -18.74 8.58
N GLY A 177 -0.60 -17.80 8.06
CA GLY A 177 -0.64 -16.41 8.54
C GLY A 177 -2.00 -15.75 8.31
N PRO A 178 -2.28 -14.61 8.96
CA PRO A 178 -3.43 -13.79 8.64
C PRO A 178 -3.25 -13.18 7.25
N TYR A 179 -4.25 -13.38 6.37
CA TYR A 179 -4.27 -12.90 5.00
C TYR A 179 -5.49 -12.06 4.70
N GLY A 180 -5.31 -11.03 3.89
CA GLY A 180 -6.38 -10.17 3.36
C GLY A 180 -7.09 -10.78 2.14
N THR A 181 -7.19 -12.11 2.08
CA THR A 181 -7.90 -12.87 1.05
C THR A 181 -8.98 -13.68 1.75
N ASN A 182 -10.22 -13.57 1.29
CA ASN A 182 -11.35 -14.25 1.90
C ASN A 182 -11.24 -15.77 1.74
N ALA A 183 -11.32 -16.53 2.83
CA ALA A 183 -11.48 -17.98 2.76
C ALA A 183 -12.92 -18.38 2.35
N GLU A 184 -13.88 -17.59 2.79
CA GLU A 184 -15.32 -17.70 2.52
C GLU A 184 -15.85 -16.32 2.08
N PRO A 185 -17.02 -16.23 1.44
CA PRO A 185 -17.59 -14.94 1.06
C PRO A 185 -17.67 -13.97 2.26
N TYR A 186 -17.12 -12.79 2.12
CA TYR A 186 -17.11 -11.76 3.17
C TYR A 186 -17.13 -10.35 2.59
N ASP A 187 -17.95 -9.49 3.16
CA ASP A 187 -18.01 -8.05 2.86
C ASP A 187 -18.22 -7.74 1.37
N GLY A 188 -19.10 -8.55 0.70
CA GLY A 188 -19.43 -8.40 -0.72
C GLY A 188 -18.39 -9.00 -1.68
N ARG A 189 -17.31 -9.59 -1.18
CA ARG A 189 -16.28 -10.27 -1.98
C ARG A 189 -16.40 -11.79 -1.85
N PRO A 190 -16.16 -12.55 -2.92
CA PRO A 190 -16.24 -14.01 -2.89
C PRO A 190 -15.14 -14.63 -2.02
N GLY A 191 -15.26 -15.92 -1.74
CA GLY A 191 -14.17 -16.73 -1.23
C GLY A 191 -13.12 -17.00 -2.29
N SER A 192 -11.88 -17.25 -1.87
CA SER A 192 -10.78 -17.59 -2.76
C SER A 192 -10.99 -18.98 -3.38
N ILE A 193 -10.78 -19.06 -4.67
CA ILE A 193 -10.70 -20.33 -5.41
C ILE A 193 -9.25 -20.84 -5.52
N GLN A 194 -8.30 -20.16 -4.86
CA GLN A 194 -6.87 -20.46 -4.90
C GLN A 194 -6.29 -20.50 -6.33
N ASP A 195 -6.79 -19.64 -7.20
CA ASP A 195 -6.36 -19.51 -8.59
C ASP A 195 -5.20 -18.52 -8.69
N GLY A 196 -4.07 -18.98 -9.21
CA GLY A 196 -2.86 -18.18 -9.42
C GLY A 196 -2.12 -17.75 -8.17
N PHE A 197 -1.20 -16.80 -8.34
CA PHE A 197 -0.42 -16.19 -7.28
C PHE A 197 -0.98 -14.82 -6.89
N ASN A 198 -0.97 -14.48 -5.62
CA ASN A 198 -1.47 -13.18 -5.13
C ASN A 198 -0.82 -11.97 -5.80
N PHE A 199 0.44 -12.08 -6.24
CA PHE A 199 1.16 -11.02 -6.95
C PHE A 199 0.66 -10.75 -8.37
N GLN A 200 -0.05 -11.68 -8.97
CA GLN A 200 -0.63 -11.51 -10.31
C GLN A 200 -1.92 -10.68 -10.30
N GLY A 201 -2.31 -10.18 -9.14
CA GLY A 201 -3.61 -9.60 -8.91
C GLY A 201 -4.61 -10.68 -8.48
N ASP A 202 -5.87 -10.32 -8.40
CA ASP A 202 -6.91 -11.27 -8.02
C ASP A 202 -8.13 -11.07 -8.90
N LYS A 203 -8.17 -11.85 -9.97
CA LYS A 203 -9.25 -11.83 -10.96
C LYS A 203 -10.60 -12.21 -10.34
N ASN A 204 -10.60 -13.16 -9.40
CA ASN A 204 -11.79 -13.59 -8.68
C ASN A 204 -12.38 -12.53 -7.74
N GLY A 205 -11.56 -11.61 -7.22
CA GLY A 205 -12.02 -10.55 -6.32
C GLY A 205 -12.04 -10.92 -4.84
N SER A 206 -11.49 -12.06 -4.46
CA SER A 206 -11.44 -12.51 -3.06
C SER A 206 -10.42 -11.76 -2.20
N LYS A 207 -9.30 -11.34 -2.81
CA LYS A 207 -8.26 -10.56 -2.14
C LYS A 207 -8.68 -9.10 -2.01
N TRP A 208 -8.47 -8.54 -0.83
CA TRP A 208 -8.74 -7.14 -0.58
C TRP A 208 -7.75 -6.23 -1.34
N SER A 209 -8.31 -5.18 -1.90
CA SER A 209 -7.60 -3.99 -2.34
C SER A 209 -8.53 -2.79 -2.19
N THR A 210 -7.99 -1.59 -2.08
CA THR A 210 -8.82 -0.39 -2.02
C THR A 210 -9.62 -0.19 -3.32
N ALA A 211 -9.11 -0.68 -4.45
CA ALA A 211 -9.84 -0.68 -5.73
C ALA A 211 -11.13 -1.52 -5.70
N LYS A 212 -11.16 -2.54 -4.86
CA LYS A 212 -12.32 -3.46 -4.78
C LYS A 212 -13.28 -3.15 -3.63
N ARG A 213 -12.88 -2.32 -2.66
CA ARG A 213 -13.71 -2.04 -1.49
C ARG A 213 -13.87 -0.55 -1.21
N GLU A 214 -12.81 0.13 -0.82
CA GLU A 214 -12.88 1.52 -0.33
C GLU A 214 -13.25 2.49 -1.43
N ILE A 215 -12.61 2.38 -2.59
CA ILE A 215 -12.85 3.31 -3.73
C ILE A 215 -14.27 3.17 -4.28
N PRO A 216 -14.80 1.97 -4.59
CA PRO A 216 -16.19 1.83 -5.01
C PRO A 216 -17.17 2.44 -4.01
N ARG A 217 -17.02 2.15 -2.72
CA ARG A 217 -17.89 2.68 -1.67
C ARG A 217 -17.79 4.20 -1.50
N ALA A 218 -16.58 4.75 -1.66
CA ALA A 218 -16.39 6.19 -1.67
C ALA A 218 -17.07 6.85 -2.87
N LEU A 219 -17.02 6.21 -4.05
CA LEU A 219 -17.71 6.67 -5.26
C LEU A 219 -19.24 6.63 -5.11
N GLU A 220 -19.79 5.59 -4.46
CA GLU A 220 -21.22 5.44 -4.18
C GLU A 220 -21.77 6.59 -3.32
N THR A 221 -20.95 7.21 -2.47
CA THR A 221 -21.38 8.40 -1.69
C THR A 221 -21.64 9.62 -2.57
N GLY A 222 -21.14 9.67 -3.79
CA GLY A 222 -21.16 10.83 -4.68
C GLY A 222 -20.21 11.95 -4.29
N LEU A 223 -19.38 11.78 -3.23
CA LEU A 223 -18.49 12.82 -2.66
C LEU A 223 -17.02 12.64 -3.08
N LEU A 224 -16.66 11.52 -3.72
CA LEU A 224 -15.31 11.30 -4.25
C LEU A 224 -15.23 11.73 -5.72
N ASP A 225 -14.33 12.67 -6.03
CA ASP A 225 -13.85 12.95 -7.37
C ASP A 225 -12.55 12.18 -7.61
N LEU A 226 -12.65 10.98 -8.15
CA LEU A 226 -11.50 10.15 -8.51
C LEU A 226 -11.04 10.51 -9.93
N ARG A 227 -9.77 10.92 -10.04
CA ARG A 227 -9.12 11.22 -11.34
C ARG A 227 -7.98 10.22 -11.53
N THR A 228 -8.14 9.35 -12.49
CA THR A 228 -7.13 8.37 -12.94
C THR A 228 -6.20 9.00 -13.97
N ASN A 229 -5.02 8.38 -14.18
CA ASN A 229 -3.97 8.90 -15.05
C ASN A 229 -3.60 10.37 -14.74
N ALA A 230 -3.70 10.72 -13.45
CA ALA A 230 -3.44 12.05 -12.90
C ALA A 230 -2.21 12.00 -12.01
N HIS A 231 -1.03 12.14 -12.60
CA HIS A 231 0.26 12.01 -11.93
C HIS A 231 0.65 13.33 -11.27
N VAL A 232 0.59 13.40 -9.95
CA VAL A 232 1.02 14.60 -9.20
C VAL A 232 2.54 14.73 -9.27
N VAL A 233 2.99 15.91 -9.68
CA VAL A 233 4.42 16.22 -9.87
C VAL A 233 4.95 17.25 -8.88
N LYS A 234 4.07 18.04 -8.24
CA LYS A 234 4.46 19.05 -7.25
C LYS A 234 3.31 19.38 -6.31
N ILE A 235 3.62 19.58 -5.03
CA ILE A 235 2.74 20.22 -4.06
C ILE A 235 3.14 21.70 -4.00
N THR A 236 2.15 22.60 -4.01
CA THR A 236 2.39 24.05 -4.00
C THR A 236 1.93 24.66 -2.68
N HIS A 237 2.48 25.83 -2.35
CA HIS A 237 2.15 26.59 -1.16
C HIS A 237 2.00 28.08 -1.47
N ASP A 238 1.30 28.80 -0.60
CA ASP A 238 1.15 30.23 -0.66
C ASP A 238 2.42 30.96 -0.12
N LYS A 239 2.36 32.30 -0.12
CA LYS A 239 3.43 33.16 0.41
C LYS A 239 3.67 33.02 1.93
N ASN A 240 2.75 32.43 2.65
CA ASN A 240 2.86 32.18 4.09
C ASN A 240 3.36 30.76 4.40
N GLY A 241 3.63 29.93 3.37
CA GLY A 241 4.05 28.55 3.53
C GLY A 241 2.94 27.54 3.72
N ASN A 242 1.67 27.98 3.66
CA ASN A 242 0.55 27.04 3.72
C ASN A 242 0.32 26.37 2.38
N VAL A 243 0.03 25.06 2.38
CA VAL A 243 -0.33 24.35 1.15
C VAL A 243 -1.54 25.02 0.49
N ASP A 244 -1.47 25.21 -0.82
CA ASP A 244 -2.53 25.86 -1.60
C ASP A 244 -2.98 25.06 -2.82
N GLY A 245 -2.28 23.98 -3.17
CA GLY A 245 -2.67 23.13 -4.28
C GLY A 245 -1.65 22.08 -4.67
N VAL A 246 -1.93 21.40 -5.75
CA VAL A 246 -1.02 20.44 -6.39
C VAL A 246 -0.99 20.66 -7.89
N LEU A 247 0.15 20.38 -8.51
CA LEU A 247 0.32 20.27 -9.95
C LEU A 247 0.37 18.81 -10.35
N TYR A 248 -0.37 18.43 -11.39
CA TYR A 248 -0.39 17.07 -11.90
C TYR A 248 -0.42 17.04 -13.43
N MET A 249 0.13 16.00 -14.01
CA MET A 249 -0.01 15.68 -15.43
C MET A 249 -1.28 14.86 -15.62
N ASP A 250 -2.14 15.26 -16.54
CA ASP A 250 -3.33 14.52 -16.93
C ASP A 250 -3.01 13.44 -17.98
N ASP A 251 -4.02 12.69 -18.41
CA ASP A 251 -3.92 11.60 -19.38
C ASP A 251 -3.35 12.06 -20.76
N ALA A 252 -3.57 13.31 -21.12
CA ALA A 252 -3.02 13.93 -22.33
C ALA A 252 -1.63 14.57 -22.11
N ASN A 253 -0.99 14.35 -20.97
CA ASN A 253 0.26 14.97 -20.54
C ASN A 253 0.20 16.51 -20.45
N ASN A 254 -0.96 17.09 -20.22
CA ASN A 254 -1.07 18.51 -19.92
C ASN A 254 -0.88 18.76 -18.42
N LEU A 255 -0.11 19.79 -18.08
CA LEU A 255 0.04 20.23 -16.70
C LEU A 255 -1.25 20.91 -16.22
N GLN A 256 -1.79 20.38 -15.14
CA GLN A 256 -3.02 20.85 -14.51
C GLN A 256 -2.73 21.28 -13.06
N ARG A 257 -3.58 22.17 -12.52
CA ARG A 257 -3.55 22.56 -11.12
C ARG A 257 -4.89 22.22 -10.47
N GLN A 258 -4.86 21.65 -9.26
CA GLN A 258 -6.01 21.56 -8.36
C GLN A 258 -5.70 22.37 -7.11
N GLU A 259 -6.54 23.34 -6.77
CA GLU A 259 -6.43 24.06 -5.51
C GLU A 259 -6.80 23.15 -4.32
N ALA A 260 -6.12 23.33 -3.21
CA ALA A 260 -6.30 22.51 -2.03
C ALA A 260 -6.24 23.35 -0.76
N ARG A 261 -7.06 22.95 0.23
CA ARG A 261 -6.92 23.41 1.64
C ARG A 261 -6.18 22.40 2.50
N VAL A 262 -6.17 21.13 2.09
CA VAL A 262 -5.44 20.02 2.70
C VAL A 262 -4.93 19.11 1.59
N VAL A 263 -3.70 18.67 1.70
CA VAL A 263 -3.12 17.63 0.82
C VAL A 263 -2.73 16.43 1.66
N VAL A 264 -3.27 15.27 1.30
CA VAL A 264 -2.94 13.98 1.89
C VAL A 264 -1.97 13.27 0.96
N VAL A 265 -0.72 13.09 1.39
CA VAL A 265 0.33 12.44 0.60
C VAL A 265 0.32 10.94 0.87
N SER A 266 -0.15 10.14 -0.08
CA SER A 266 -0.33 8.69 0.04
C SER A 266 0.24 7.92 -1.17
N GLY A 267 1.35 8.41 -1.73
CA GLY A 267 2.02 7.84 -2.90
C GLY A 267 2.93 6.64 -2.59
N ASN A 268 2.82 6.03 -1.42
CA ASN A 268 3.68 4.98 -0.83
C ASN A 268 4.99 5.49 -0.20
N SER A 269 5.79 4.57 0.35
CA SER A 269 7.03 4.88 1.08
C SER A 269 8.20 5.36 0.20
N ILE A 270 8.09 5.29 -1.12
CA ILE A 270 9.09 5.77 -2.07
C ILE A 270 8.62 7.04 -2.78
N GLU A 271 7.41 7.02 -3.35
CA GLU A 271 6.92 8.17 -4.12
C GLU A 271 6.48 9.34 -3.24
N SER A 272 6.02 9.10 -2.00
CA SER A 272 5.68 10.18 -1.08
C SER A 272 6.89 11.06 -0.74
N PRO A 273 8.02 10.51 -0.26
CA PRO A 273 9.21 11.33 0.00
C PRO A 273 9.79 11.91 -1.30
N ARG A 274 9.76 11.19 -2.42
CA ARG A 274 10.20 11.72 -3.70
C ARG A 274 9.41 12.97 -4.09
N LEU A 275 8.08 12.95 -3.97
CA LEU A 275 7.22 14.09 -4.27
C LEU A 275 7.48 15.27 -3.34
N LEU A 276 7.69 15.03 -2.03
CA LEU A 276 8.02 16.07 -1.05
C LEU A 276 9.34 16.76 -1.40
N LEU A 277 10.37 15.99 -1.76
CA LEU A 277 11.68 16.54 -2.20
C LEU A 277 11.56 17.34 -3.51
N LEU A 278 10.80 16.83 -4.50
CA LEU A 278 10.55 17.54 -5.76
C LEU A 278 9.66 18.78 -5.61
N SER A 279 9.03 18.94 -4.47
CA SER A 279 8.20 20.11 -4.16
C SER A 279 9.01 21.26 -3.56
N GLU A 280 10.31 21.34 -3.85
CA GLU A 280 11.21 22.44 -3.47
C GLU A 280 10.72 23.81 -3.93
N SER A 281 11.09 24.83 -3.19
CA SER A 281 10.83 26.24 -3.51
C SER A 281 11.86 27.14 -2.80
N ASN A 282 11.83 28.44 -3.08
CA ASN A 282 12.69 29.40 -2.35
C ASN A 282 12.46 29.37 -0.83
N MET A 283 11.25 29.05 -0.38
CA MET A 283 10.90 28.93 1.04
C MET A 283 11.30 27.58 1.63
N TYR A 284 11.31 26.54 0.81
CA TYR A 284 11.61 25.14 1.19
C TYR A 284 12.65 24.56 0.23
N PRO A 285 13.92 25.01 0.30
CA PRO A 285 14.96 24.66 -0.67
C PRO A 285 15.32 23.16 -0.64
N ASP A 286 15.08 22.48 0.48
CA ASP A 286 15.35 21.05 0.65
C ASP A 286 14.10 20.18 0.49
N GLY A 287 13.02 20.72 -0.11
CA GLY A 287 11.73 20.08 -0.26
C GLY A 287 10.76 20.33 0.90
N LEU A 288 9.49 19.98 0.70
CA LEU A 288 8.44 20.14 1.71
C LEU A 288 8.59 19.14 2.86
N ALA A 289 8.19 19.57 4.07
CA ALA A 289 8.22 18.79 5.31
C ALA A 289 9.59 18.21 5.67
N ASN A 290 10.69 18.80 5.16
CA ASN A 290 12.06 18.28 5.31
C ASN A 290 12.97 19.13 6.20
N SER A 291 12.42 19.91 7.13
CA SER A 291 13.20 20.69 8.10
C SER A 291 14.15 19.85 8.98
N SER A 292 13.83 18.57 9.16
CA SER A 292 14.67 17.61 9.88
C SER A 292 15.73 16.92 9.01
N GLY A 293 15.69 17.09 7.68
CA GLY A 293 16.54 16.36 6.72
C GLY A 293 16.26 14.86 6.63
N GLN A 294 15.10 14.38 7.16
CA GLN A 294 14.78 12.94 7.23
C GLN A 294 13.93 12.44 6.07
N VAL A 295 13.36 13.31 5.24
CA VAL A 295 12.55 12.89 4.10
C VAL A 295 13.40 12.09 3.11
N GLY A 296 12.94 10.88 2.77
CA GLY A 296 13.63 9.96 1.88
C GLY A 296 14.77 9.15 2.52
N ARG A 297 14.97 9.26 3.83
CA ARG A 297 15.97 8.49 4.57
C ARG A 297 15.34 7.34 5.35
N ASN A 298 16.16 6.38 5.76
CA ASN A 298 15.78 5.26 6.62
C ASN A 298 14.65 4.38 6.04
N TYR A 299 14.63 4.19 4.72
CA TYR A 299 13.69 3.26 4.11
C TYR A 299 13.97 1.83 4.60
N MET A 300 12.93 1.17 5.12
CA MET A 300 12.99 -0.23 5.56
C MET A 300 11.91 -1.05 4.87
N ARG A 301 12.30 -2.17 4.29
CA ARG A 301 11.36 -3.21 3.84
C ARG A 301 11.00 -4.13 4.98
N HIS A 302 9.89 -4.85 4.83
CA HIS A 302 9.59 -5.99 5.70
C HIS A 302 10.77 -6.96 5.70
N MET A 303 11.27 -7.30 6.90
CA MET A 303 12.21 -8.39 7.04
C MET A 303 11.44 -9.71 6.95
N THR A 304 11.62 -10.42 5.86
CA THR A 304 11.08 -11.78 5.69
C THR A 304 12.24 -12.76 5.69
N CYS A 305 12.18 -13.73 6.58
CA CYS A 305 13.02 -14.93 6.49
C CYS A 305 12.24 -15.96 5.69
N LEU A 306 12.75 -16.33 4.53
CA LEU A 306 12.29 -17.52 3.81
C LEU A 306 13.05 -18.72 4.39
N LEU A 307 12.34 -19.63 5.02
CA LEU A 307 12.91 -20.91 5.41
C LEU A 307 13.10 -21.77 4.15
N TYR A 308 14.28 -21.72 3.58
CA TYR A 308 14.72 -22.74 2.62
C TYR A 308 15.21 -23.93 3.42
N THR A 309 14.34 -24.86 3.74
CA THR A 309 14.79 -26.04 4.41
C THR A 309 13.97 -27.25 4.00
N SER A 310 14.30 -27.72 2.87
CA SER A 310 14.30 -29.14 2.59
C SER A 310 15.51 -29.37 1.74
N PRO A 311 16.54 -30.05 2.20
CA PRO A 311 17.54 -30.53 1.27
C PRO A 311 16.76 -31.32 0.20
N SER A 312 16.82 -30.83 -1.02
CA SER A 312 16.29 -31.59 -2.15
C SER A 312 17.01 -32.93 -2.16
N PRO A 313 16.34 -34.05 -2.38
CA PRO A 313 17.03 -35.33 -2.61
C PRO A 313 18.01 -35.27 -3.80
N ARG A 314 18.05 -34.14 -4.50
CA ARG A 314 18.96 -33.88 -5.64
C ARG A 314 20.15 -32.98 -5.26
N ASP A 315 20.18 -32.43 -4.06
CA ASP A 315 21.32 -31.69 -3.55
C ASP A 315 22.34 -32.73 -3.02
N PRO A 316 23.59 -32.73 -3.51
CA PRO A 316 24.59 -33.70 -3.12
C PRO A 316 24.99 -33.61 -1.64
#